data_f22f0b8f44d1e556a87fb9d0f68d2526
#
_entry.id   f22f0b8f44d1e556a87fb9d0f68d2526
#
_cell.length_a   1.000
_cell.length_b   1.000
_cell.length_c   1.000
_cell.angle_alpha   90.00
_cell.angle_beta   90.00
_cell.angle_gamma   90.00
#
_symmetry.space_group_name_H-M   'P 1'
#
loop_
_entity.id
_entity.type
_entity.pdbx_description
1 polymer ?
#
loop_
_entity_poly.entity_id
_entity_poly.type
_entity_poly.pdbx_seq_one_letter_code
_entity_poly.pdbx_strand_id
1 'polypeptide(L)'
;MDSLTEIMCPPYPADVLPELERLLQERRLAARFQPVITLEDGGLLGFEGLIRGPSDSSLHAPLVLFDAARRLGRLSELEYLCRETVIAAFAAQGGQGKLLLNVDPGAMVVQPGDQSRTLAWIEQAGLSPREVVIELTEATPGLDYAQLRHAVAHYRSLGFAIAIDDLGEGFSSLRLWSELEPDFVKIDKHFVQGAHADPIKWQFLESIARIARNSRTQVIAEGIETPAELAVVRECGIPLGQGYLFGRPEPRPEYRPEPEHFRSEQVLDASVPAGAEASVASLVHYVAPLAPETTNEEVFARFERDPELYAQPVVADGVPLGLIARNHFMDAYARPYRRELYGHRPCTMYLDRHALVIDRRMSLQQLSDLITQ
;
A
#
# COMPACT_ATOMS: atom_id res chain seq x y z
N MET A 1 -35.48 5.62 -28.14
CA MET A 1 -35.23 4.18 -28.23
C MET A 1 -33.82 4.03 -28.72
N ASP A 2 -33.04 3.30 -27.89
CA ASP A 2 -31.77 2.68 -28.22
C ASP A 2 -30.56 3.61 -28.24
N SER A 3 -29.60 3.36 -27.59
CA SER A 3 -29.02 2.36 -26.71
C SER A 3 -27.90 3.04 -25.89
N LEU A 4 -28.06 3.02 -24.62
CA LEU A 4 -26.98 3.32 -23.68
C LEU A 4 -25.93 2.22 -23.87
N THR A 5 -24.85 2.53 -24.53
CA THR A 5 -23.67 1.68 -24.54
C THR A 5 -23.02 1.85 -23.17
N GLU A 6 -23.40 1.00 -22.22
CA GLU A 6 -22.60 0.72 -21.04
C GLU A 6 -21.16 0.47 -21.52
N ILE A 7 -20.22 1.27 -21.05
CA ILE A 7 -18.80 0.90 -21.12
C ILE A 7 -18.67 -0.22 -20.09
N MET A 8 -19.06 -1.41 -20.49
CA MET A 8 -18.77 -2.64 -19.78
C MET A 8 -17.27 -2.84 -19.87
N CYS A 9 -16.57 -2.69 -18.74
CA CYS A 9 -15.38 -3.49 -18.52
C CYS A 9 -15.69 -4.90 -19.04
N PRO A 10 -14.81 -5.55 -19.80
CA PRO A 10 -15.15 -6.86 -20.39
C PRO A 10 -15.72 -7.75 -19.27
N PRO A 11 -16.89 -8.37 -19.52
CA PRO A 11 -17.47 -9.23 -18.49
C PRO A 11 -16.44 -10.31 -18.16
N TYR A 12 -16.25 -10.56 -16.87
CA TYR A 12 -15.56 -11.77 -16.47
C TYR A 12 -16.16 -12.95 -17.22
N PRO A 13 -15.36 -13.97 -17.57
CA PRO A 13 -15.89 -15.21 -18.12
C PRO A 13 -17.09 -15.66 -17.26
N ALA A 14 -18.14 -16.15 -17.90
CA ALA A 14 -19.42 -16.48 -17.25
C ALA A 14 -19.30 -17.50 -16.09
N ASP A 15 -18.16 -18.17 -16.01
CA ASP A 15 -17.80 -19.17 -15.01
C ASP A 15 -17.18 -18.59 -13.72
N VAL A 16 -16.74 -17.33 -13.73
CA VAL A 16 -16.05 -16.71 -12.55
C VAL A 16 -16.99 -16.51 -11.37
N LEU A 17 -18.25 -16.10 -11.57
CA LEU A 17 -19.21 -15.95 -10.48
C LEU A 17 -19.51 -17.29 -9.78
N PRO A 18 -19.89 -18.37 -10.49
CA PRO A 18 -20.10 -19.67 -9.86
C PRO A 18 -18.82 -20.21 -9.18
N GLU A 19 -17.66 -19.92 -9.74
CA GLU A 19 -16.38 -20.35 -9.19
C GLU A 19 -16.08 -19.62 -7.87
N LEU A 20 -16.30 -18.29 -7.80
CA LEU A 20 -16.14 -17.52 -6.57
C LEU A 20 -17.13 -17.96 -5.50
N GLU A 21 -18.41 -18.16 -5.85
CA GLU A 21 -19.42 -18.63 -4.91
C GLU A 21 -19.05 -19.99 -4.31
N ARG A 22 -18.62 -20.93 -5.15
CA ARG A 22 -18.16 -22.23 -4.69
C ARG A 22 -16.93 -22.10 -3.78
N LEU A 23 -15.94 -21.25 -4.16
CA LEU A 23 -14.77 -20.99 -3.35
C LEU A 23 -15.13 -20.49 -1.95
N LEU A 24 -16.05 -19.54 -1.86
CA LEU A 24 -16.53 -18.97 -0.60
C LEU A 24 -17.30 -20.01 0.24
N GLN A 25 -18.22 -20.77 -0.37
CA GLN A 25 -19.00 -21.81 0.31
C GLN A 25 -18.13 -22.96 0.82
N GLU A 26 -17.23 -23.46 -0.02
CA GLU A 26 -16.32 -24.55 0.33
C GLU A 26 -15.11 -24.09 1.14
N ARG A 27 -14.95 -22.75 1.33
CA ARG A 27 -13.85 -22.12 2.07
C ARG A 27 -12.46 -22.52 1.53
N ARG A 28 -12.34 -22.59 0.20
CA ARG A 28 -11.15 -23.10 -0.49
C ARG A 28 -10.11 -22.00 -0.70
N LEU A 29 -9.54 -21.52 0.39
CA LEU A 29 -8.38 -20.62 0.38
C LEU A 29 -7.16 -21.29 1.00
N ALA A 30 -6.00 -20.88 0.57
CA ALA A 30 -4.72 -21.34 1.10
C ALA A 30 -3.91 -20.16 1.65
N ALA A 31 -3.51 -20.24 2.91
CA ALA A 31 -2.59 -19.28 3.50
C ALA A 31 -1.16 -19.54 3.02
N ARG A 32 -0.39 -18.45 2.90
CA ARG A 32 1.06 -18.43 2.71
C ARG A 32 1.65 -17.46 3.71
N PHE A 33 2.88 -17.72 4.13
CA PHE A 33 3.56 -16.93 5.14
C PHE A 33 4.92 -16.50 4.62
N GLN A 34 5.18 -15.19 4.65
CA GLN A 34 6.46 -14.64 4.26
C GLN A 34 7.13 -14.01 5.48
N PRO A 35 8.41 -14.35 5.76
CA PRO A 35 9.09 -13.83 6.94
C PRO A 35 9.36 -12.33 6.83
N VAL A 36 9.14 -11.63 7.95
CA VAL A 36 9.59 -10.27 8.22
C VAL A 36 10.66 -10.35 9.31
N ILE A 37 11.82 -9.77 9.07
CA ILE A 37 13.00 -9.96 9.91
C ILE A 37 13.63 -8.66 10.36
N THR A 38 14.43 -8.72 11.43
CA THR A 38 15.36 -7.65 11.80
C THR A 38 16.58 -7.70 10.88
N LEU A 39 16.94 -6.54 10.32
CA LEU A 39 18.06 -6.47 9.38
C LEU A 39 19.43 -6.42 10.05
N GLU A 40 19.49 -6.19 11.35
CA GLU A 40 20.73 -6.14 12.11
C GLU A 40 21.35 -7.54 12.29
N ASP A 41 20.56 -8.50 12.73
CA ASP A 41 21.00 -9.84 13.14
C ASP A 41 20.28 -11.00 12.44
N GLY A 42 19.29 -10.71 11.59
CA GLY A 42 18.46 -11.70 10.94
C GLY A 42 17.42 -12.33 11.86
N GLY A 43 17.12 -11.72 13.00
CA GLY A 43 16.08 -12.17 13.91
C GLY A 43 14.69 -12.14 13.28
N LEU A 44 13.83 -13.06 13.65
CA LEU A 44 12.45 -13.10 13.17
C LEU A 44 11.58 -12.09 13.93
N LEU A 45 10.97 -11.12 13.23
CA LEU A 45 9.86 -10.33 13.77
C LEU A 45 8.57 -11.13 13.74
N GLY A 46 8.28 -11.77 12.62
CA GLY A 46 7.04 -12.49 12.38
C GLY A 46 6.84 -12.84 10.91
N PHE A 47 5.59 -13.05 10.54
CA PHE A 47 5.22 -13.43 9.17
C PHE A 47 4.06 -12.61 8.66
N GLU A 48 4.14 -12.17 7.43
CA GLU A 48 2.98 -11.67 6.70
C GLU A 48 2.13 -12.84 6.21
N GLY A 49 0.83 -12.79 6.55
CA GLY A 49 -0.17 -13.74 6.11
C GLY A 49 -0.77 -13.37 4.76
N LEU A 50 -0.46 -14.15 3.75
CA LEU A 50 -0.90 -13.97 2.37
C LEU A 50 -1.91 -15.02 1.98
N ILE A 51 -2.81 -14.71 1.05
CA ILE A 51 -3.84 -15.63 0.55
C ILE A 51 -3.58 -16.05 -0.89
N ARG A 52 -3.96 -17.27 -1.20
CA ARG A 52 -4.08 -17.80 -2.56
C ARG A 52 -5.42 -18.52 -2.72
N GLY A 53 -6.06 -18.34 -3.85
CA GLY A 53 -7.15 -19.21 -4.27
C GLY A 53 -6.66 -20.62 -4.62
N PRO A 54 -7.56 -21.55 -4.96
CA PRO A 54 -7.18 -22.91 -5.34
C PRO A 54 -6.24 -22.91 -6.55
N SER A 55 -5.25 -23.81 -6.56
CA SER A 55 -4.23 -23.87 -7.61
C SER A 55 -4.78 -24.31 -8.96
N ASP A 56 -5.95 -24.94 -8.96
CA ASP A 56 -6.71 -25.39 -10.13
C ASP A 56 -7.76 -24.38 -10.59
N SER A 57 -7.73 -23.15 -10.06
CA SER A 57 -8.72 -22.10 -10.27
C SER A 57 -8.14 -20.90 -11.02
N SER A 58 -8.95 -20.26 -11.85
CA SER A 58 -8.66 -18.95 -12.43
C SER A 58 -8.49 -17.86 -11.35
N LEU A 59 -9.07 -18.08 -10.16
CA LEU A 59 -9.01 -17.22 -8.99
C LEU A 59 -7.80 -17.50 -8.08
N HIS A 60 -6.78 -18.22 -8.57
CA HIS A 60 -5.60 -18.54 -7.76
C HIS A 60 -4.82 -17.30 -7.32
N ALA A 61 -4.60 -16.37 -8.23
CA ALA A 61 -3.86 -15.14 -7.96
C ALA A 61 -4.68 -14.16 -7.10
N PRO A 62 -4.10 -13.58 -6.03
CA PRO A 62 -4.84 -12.66 -5.13
C PRO A 62 -5.50 -11.50 -5.87
N LEU A 63 -4.77 -10.82 -6.75
CA LEU A 63 -5.30 -9.68 -7.51
C LEU A 63 -6.58 -10.05 -8.29
N VAL A 64 -6.59 -11.21 -8.95
CA VAL A 64 -7.76 -11.68 -9.71
C VAL A 64 -8.90 -12.04 -8.77
N LEU A 65 -8.58 -12.71 -7.64
CA LEU A 65 -9.56 -13.12 -6.64
C LEU A 65 -10.26 -11.91 -6.00
N PHE A 66 -9.50 -10.91 -5.56
CA PHE A 66 -10.05 -9.71 -4.94
C PHE A 66 -10.78 -8.80 -5.93
N ASP A 67 -10.31 -8.68 -7.19
CA ASP A 67 -11.01 -7.94 -8.23
C ASP A 67 -12.36 -8.60 -8.56
N ALA A 68 -12.40 -9.92 -8.71
CA ALA A 68 -13.64 -10.66 -8.91
C ALA A 68 -14.63 -10.45 -7.76
N ALA A 69 -14.16 -10.56 -6.51
CA ALA A 69 -15.00 -10.37 -5.33
C ALA A 69 -15.54 -8.93 -5.23
N ARG A 70 -14.72 -7.93 -5.56
CA ARG A 70 -15.13 -6.52 -5.57
C ARG A 70 -16.23 -6.26 -6.59
N ARG A 71 -16.06 -6.70 -7.85
CA ARG A 71 -17.05 -6.53 -8.92
C ARG A 71 -18.37 -7.24 -8.64
N LEU A 72 -18.30 -8.36 -7.94
CA LEU A 72 -19.48 -9.17 -7.58
C LEU A 72 -20.11 -8.77 -6.23
N GLY A 73 -19.58 -7.71 -5.58
CA GLY A 73 -20.09 -7.23 -4.30
C GLY A 73 -19.86 -8.21 -3.13
N ARG A 74 -18.89 -9.13 -3.26
CA ARG A 74 -18.60 -10.17 -2.26
C ARG A 74 -17.26 -9.92 -1.52
N LEU A 75 -16.68 -8.70 -1.67
CA LEU A 75 -15.37 -8.37 -1.11
C LEU A 75 -15.31 -8.61 0.40
N SER A 76 -16.28 -8.10 1.16
CA SER A 76 -16.28 -8.24 2.63
C SER A 76 -16.34 -9.70 3.08
N GLU A 77 -17.08 -10.54 2.37
CA GLU A 77 -17.15 -11.97 2.70
C GLU A 77 -15.83 -12.68 2.43
N LEU A 78 -15.20 -12.35 1.29
CA LEU A 78 -13.89 -12.87 0.96
C LEU A 78 -12.86 -12.44 2.00
N GLU A 79 -12.83 -11.18 2.39
CA GLU A 79 -11.90 -10.66 3.39
C GLU A 79 -12.03 -11.33 4.76
N TYR A 80 -13.25 -11.58 5.21
CA TYR A 80 -13.47 -12.35 6.43
C TYR A 80 -12.90 -13.76 6.31
N LEU A 81 -13.16 -14.43 5.19
CA LEU A 81 -12.65 -15.77 4.95
C LEU A 81 -11.10 -15.78 4.87
N CYS A 82 -10.50 -14.77 4.26
CA CYS A 82 -9.04 -14.62 4.19
C CYS A 82 -8.43 -14.49 5.59
N ARG A 83 -8.93 -13.57 6.41
CA ARG A 83 -8.43 -13.36 7.78
C ARG A 83 -8.57 -14.60 8.64
N GLU A 84 -9.74 -15.24 8.64
CA GLU A 84 -9.98 -16.48 9.39
C GLU A 84 -9.03 -17.60 8.93
N THR A 85 -8.85 -17.75 7.60
CA THR A 85 -7.97 -18.78 7.05
C THR A 85 -6.51 -18.57 7.46
N VAL A 86 -6.02 -17.33 7.38
CA VAL A 86 -4.64 -16.99 7.76
C VAL A 86 -4.41 -17.22 9.25
N ILE A 87 -5.29 -16.72 10.11
CA ILE A 87 -5.19 -16.87 11.57
C ILE A 87 -5.18 -18.34 11.96
N ALA A 88 -6.15 -19.10 11.45
CA ALA A 88 -6.26 -20.54 11.78
C ALA A 88 -5.03 -21.33 11.29
N ALA A 89 -4.54 -21.04 10.07
CA ALA A 89 -3.38 -21.72 9.52
C ALA A 89 -2.09 -21.38 10.27
N PHE A 90 -1.90 -20.12 10.67
CA PHE A 90 -0.75 -19.68 11.45
C PHE A 90 -0.67 -20.39 12.78
N ALA A 91 -1.76 -20.39 13.54
CA ALA A 91 -1.85 -21.04 14.84
C ALA A 91 -1.68 -22.57 14.74
N ALA A 92 -2.39 -23.21 13.80
CA ALA A 92 -2.35 -24.67 13.62
C ALA A 92 -0.94 -25.18 13.27
N GLN A 93 -0.09 -24.34 12.69
CA GLN A 93 1.28 -24.69 12.31
C GLN A 93 2.33 -24.22 13.32
N GLY A 94 1.91 -23.69 14.47
CA GLY A 94 2.82 -23.22 15.53
C GLY A 94 3.66 -22.02 15.10
N GLY A 95 3.05 -21.08 14.35
CA GLY A 95 3.69 -19.85 13.89
C GLY A 95 4.28 -19.08 15.07
N GLN A 96 5.49 -18.55 14.88
CA GLN A 96 6.21 -17.78 15.88
C GLN A 96 6.33 -16.31 15.49
N GLY A 97 6.51 -15.46 16.50
CA GLY A 97 6.60 -14.01 16.29
C GLY A 97 5.24 -13.37 16.02
N LYS A 98 5.25 -12.25 15.32
CA LYS A 98 4.03 -11.53 14.98
C LYS A 98 3.37 -12.10 13.71
N LEU A 99 2.04 -12.05 13.67
CA LEU A 99 1.28 -12.27 12.45
C LEU A 99 0.86 -10.90 11.88
N LEU A 100 1.35 -10.57 10.70
CA LEU A 100 0.94 -9.38 9.96
C LEU A 100 -0.26 -9.79 9.09
N LEU A 101 -1.37 -9.05 9.22
CA LEU A 101 -2.68 -9.44 8.71
C LEU A 101 -3.30 -8.31 7.89
N ASN A 102 -3.42 -8.50 6.59
CA ASN A 102 -4.02 -7.54 5.66
C ASN A 102 -5.51 -7.32 5.94
N VAL A 103 -5.92 -6.06 6.04
CA VAL A 103 -7.30 -5.63 6.27
C VAL A 103 -7.63 -4.44 5.39
N ASP A 104 -8.70 -4.52 4.61
CA ASP A 104 -9.19 -3.38 3.83
C ASP A 104 -9.73 -2.28 4.78
N PRO A 105 -9.22 -1.03 4.68
CA PRO A 105 -9.68 0.06 5.54
C PRO A 105 -11.20 0.34 5.41
N GLY A 106 -11.78 0.13 4.23
CA GLY A 106 -13.21 0.26 4.00
C GLY A 106 -14.02 -0.78 4.77
N ALA A 107 -13.53 -2.02 4.86
CA ALA A 107 -14.18 -3.07 5.65
C ALA A 107 -14.17 -2.74 7.15
N MET A 108 -13.10 -2.11 7.65
CA MET A 108 -13.03 -1.68 9.07
C MET A 108 -14.08 -0.64 9.44
N VAL A 109 -14.40 0.27 8.50
CA VAL A 109 -15.31 1.41 8.75
C VAL A 109 -16.77 1.02 8.57
N VAL A 110 -17.06 0.19 7.57
CA VAL A 110 -18.45 -0.09 7.14
C VAL A 110 -19.16 -1.15 8.00
N GLN A 111 -18.41 -2.02 8.69
CA GLN A 111 -19.02 -3.14 9.40
C GLN A 111 -18.84 -3.03 10.93
N PRO A 112 -19.88 -2.56 11.65
CA PRO A 112 -19.87 -2.58 13.12
C PRO A 112 -19.62 -4.00 13.65
N GLY A 113 -18.60 -4.17 14.49
CA GLY A 113 -18.25 -5.46 15.09
C GLY A 113 -17.18 -6.26 14.35
N ASP A 114 -16.60 -5.73 13.28
CA ASP A 114 -15.47 -6.35 12.58
C ASP A 114 -14.28 -6.66 13.51
N GLN A 115 -13.94 -5.70 14.35
CA GLN A 115 -12.88 -5.83 15.34
C GLN A 115 -13.15 -6.97 16.33
N SER A 116 -14.38 -7.09 16.80
CA SER A 116 -14.79 -8.15 17.73
C SER A 116 -14.72 -9.53 17.09
N ARG A 117 -15.03 -9.62 15.78
CA ARG A 117 -14.91 -10.88 15.04
C ARG A 117 -13.46 -11.29 14.84
N THR A 118 -12.60 -10.36 14.45
CA THR A 118 -11.15 -10.61 14.31
C THR A 118 -10.55 -11.01 15.66
N LEU A 119 -10.92 -10.33 16.75
CA LEU A 119 -10.48 -10.67 18.09
C LEU A 119 -10.91 -12.09 18.47
N ALA A 120 -12.17 -12.46 18.22
CA ALA A 120 -12.68 -13.79 18.52
C ALA A 120 -11.88 -14.90 17.80
N TRP A 121 -11.53 -14.71 16.55
CA TRP A 121 -10.68 -15.68 15.82
C TRP A 121 -9.29 -15.79 16.39
N ILE A 122 -8.67 -14.66 16.78
CA ILE A 122 -7.35 -14.62 17.42
C ILE A 122 -7.37 -15.38 18.73
N GLU A 123 -8.37 -15.13 19.60
CA GLU A 123 -8.52 -15.80 20.88
C GLU A 123 -8.82 -17.32 20.71
N GLN A 124 -9.70 -17.69 19.77
CA GLN A 124 -9.99 -19.09 19.45
C GLN A 124 -8.77 -19.84 18.92
N ALA A 125 -7.88 -19.15 18.20
CA ALA A 125 -6.61 -19.68 17.73
C ALA A 125 -5.55 -19.78 18.83
N GLY A 126 -5.83 -19.27 20.04
CA GLY A 126 -4.87 -19.26 21.16
C GLY A 126 -3.77 -18.20 21.02
N LEU A 127 -3.98 -17.22 20.14
CA LEU A 127 -3.06 -16.09 19.91
C LEU A 127 -3.48 -14.89 20.78
N SER A 128 -2.51 -14.01 21.05
CA SER A 128 -2.77 -12.72 21.69
C SER A 128 -2.91 -11.62 20.63
N PRO A 129 -3.81 -10.64 20.79
CA PRO A 129 -3.84 -9.46 19.92
C PRO A 129 -2.49 -8.74 19.80
N ARG A 130 -1.65 -8.81 20.83
CA ARG A 130 -0.29 -8.21 20.82
C ARG A 130 0.68 -8.92 19.87
N GLU A 131 0.35 -10.14 19.46
CA GLU A 131 1.10 -10.90 18.46
C GLU A 131 0.63 -10.61 17.03
N VAL A 132 -0.39 -9.73 16.86
CA VAL A 132 -0.98 -9.44 15.56
C VAL A 132 -0.77 -7.97 15.21
N VAL A 133 -0.35 -7.74 13.96
CA VAL A 133 -0.25 -6.43 13.32
C VAL A 133 -1.33 -6.36 12.25
N ILE A 134 -2.17 -5.34 12.30
CA ILE A 134 -3.17 -5.07 11.26
C ILE A 134 -2.53 -4.20 10.20
N GLU A 135 -2.40 -4.70 8.98
CA GLU A 135 -1.87 -3.99 7.84
C GLU A 135 -2.99 -3.33 7.03
N LEU A 136 -2.88 -2.04 6.82
CA LEU A 136 -3.84 -1.21 6.11
C LEU A 136 -3.25 -0.79 4.77
N THR A 137 -3.85 -1.23 3.68
CA THR A 137 -3.49 -0.77 2.34
C THR A 137 -4.04 0.64 2.06
N GLU A 138 -3.34 1.44 1.25
CA GLU A 138 -3.70 2.82 0.95
C GLU A 138 -5.03 2.98 0.17
N ALA A 139 -5.41 1.98 -0.59
CA ALA A 139 -6.27 2.09 -1.76
C ALA A 139 -7.78 2.00 -1.49
N THR A 140 -8.36 2.71 -0.51
CA THR A 140 -9.82 2.82 -0.43
C THR A 140 -10.29 4.23 -0.80
N PRO A 141 -10.75 4.44 -2.05
CA PRO A 141 -11.29 5.72 -2.49
C PRO A 141 -12.50 6.17 -1.66
N GLY A 142 -12.51 7.45 -1.27
CA GLY A 142 -13.65 8.01 -0.52
C GLY A 142 -13.68 7.63 0.96
N LEU A 143 -12.59 7.12 1.51
CA LEU A 143 -12.47 6.75 2.92
C LEU A 143 -12.61 7.98 3.84
N ASP A 144 -13.49 7.88 4.84
CA ASP A 144 -13.59 8.86 5.91
C ASP A 144 -12.47 8.64 6.94
N TYR A 145 -11.45 9.50 6.90
CA TYR A 145 -10.31 9.43 7.83
C TYR A 145 -10.71 9.53 9.31
N ALA A 146 -11.79 10.24 9.64
CA ALA A 146 -12.25 10.31 11.02
C ALA A 146 -12.80 8.96 11.50
N GLN A 147 -13.56 8.28 10.65
CA GLN A 147 -14.05 6.94 10.93
C GLN A 147 -12.91 5.92 10.99
N LEU A 148 -11.93 6.02 10.09
CA LEU A 148 -10.76 5.14 10.09
C LEU A 148 -9.94 5.32 11.38
N ARG A 149 -9.66 6.56 11.81
CA ARG A 149 -8.98 6.81 13.09
C ARG A 149 -9.72 6.17 14.26
N HIS A 150 -11.05 6.25 14.26
CA HIS A 150 -11.86 5.63 15.31
C HIS A 150 -11.73 4.11 15.33
N ALA A 151 -11.79 3.49 14.14
CA ALA A 151 -11.61 2.05 13.99
C ALA A 151 -10.20 1.60 14.42
N VAL A 152 -9.16 2.32 14.00
CA VAL A 152 -7.77 2.07 14.40
C VAL A 152 -7.57 2.21 15.91
N ALA A 153 -8.12 3.28 16.52
CA ALA A 153 -8.07 3.47 17.98
C ALA A 153 -8.73 2.31 18.73
N HIS A 154 -9.81 1.76 18.19
CA HIS A 154 -10.46 0.60 18.77
C HIS A 154 -9.59 -0.66 18.67
N TYR A 155 -8.99 -0.97 17.50
CA TYR A 155 -8.05 -2.08 17.36
C TYR A 155 -6.87 -1.96 18.35
N ARG A 156 -6.31 -0.75 18.49
CA ARG A 156 -5.25 -0.50 19.49
C ARG A 156 -5.72 -0.76 20.92
N SER A 157 -6.96 -0.37 21.27
CA SER A 157 -7.52 -0.62 22.61
C SER A 157 -7.64 -2.12 22.93
N LEU A 158 -7.76 -2.96 21.91
CA LEU A 158 -7.76 -4.42 22.03
C LEU A 158 -6.34 -5.01 22.09
N GLY A 159 -5.30 -4.22 21.81
CA GLY A 159 -3.90 -4.62 21.90
C GLY A 159 -3.21 -4.92 20.57
N PHE A 160 -3.90 -4.73 19.43
CA PHE A 160 -3.28 -4.87 18.11
C PHE A 160 -2.30 -3.75 17.80
N ALA A 161 -1.25 -4.06 17.07
CA ALA A 161 -0.40 -3.06 16.42
C ALA A 161 -0.96 -2.76 15.01
N ILE A 162 -0.60 -1.59 14.46
CA ILE A 162 -1.08 -1.11 13.17
C ILE A 162 0.11 -0.88 12.25
N ALA A 163 0.00 -1.36 11.01
CA ALA A 163 0.92 -1.07 9.92
C ALA A 163 0.20 -0.35 8.77
N ILE A 164 0.91 0.55 8.10
CA ILE A 164 0.52 1.08 6.79
C ILE A 164 1.33 0.34 5.74
N ASP A 165 0.63 -0.23 4.76
CA ASP A 165 1.23 -0.99 3.67
C ASP A 165 1.37 -0.15 2.39
N ASP A 166 2.25 -0.60 1.47
CA ASP A 166 2.49 -0.01 0.14
C ASP A 166 2.83 1.49 0.16
N LEU A 167 3.65 1.94 1.14
CA LEU A 167 4.07 3.35 1.18
C LEU A 167 4.81 3.74 -0.09
N GLY A 168 4.19 4.63 -0.86
CA GLY A 168 4.73 5.19 -2.09
C GLY A 168 3.98 4.82 -3.37
N GLU A 169 3.03 3.89 -3.35
CA GLU A 169 2.16 3.65 -4.51
C GLU A 169 1.15 4.78 -4.76
N GLY A 170 0.88 5.64 -3.75
CA GLY A 170 -0.09 6.72 -3.87
C GLY A 170 0.24 7.97 -3.04
N PHE A 171 -0.57 9.02 -3.25
CA PHE A 171 -0.38 10.33 -2.59
C PHE A 171 -0.92 10.39 -1.16
N SER A 172 -1.72 9.43 -0.73
CA SER A 172 -2.39 9.43 0.56
C SER A 172 -1.59 8.76 1.67
N SER A 173 -0.55 7.98 1.37
CA SER A 173 0.19 7.20 2.37
C SER A 173 0.86 8.06 3.45
N LEU A 174 1.48 9.18 3.09
CA LEU A 174 2.08 10.10 4.07
C LEU A 174 1.01 10.78 4.94
N ARG A 175 -0.13 11.13 4.35
CA ARG A 175 -1.27 11.66 5.10
C ARG A 175 -1.82 10.61 6.06
N LEU A 176 -1.98 9.38 5.57
CA LEU A 176 -2.45 8.26 6.39
C LEU A 176 -1.50 8.01 7.57
N TRP A 177 -0.18 8.07 7.33
CA TRP A 177 0.83 7.99 8.37
C TRP A 177 0.66 9.09 9.42
N SER A 178 0.56 10.34 9.00
CA SER A 178 0.36 11.49 9.90
C SER A 178 -0.95 11.39 10.71
N GLU A 179 -2.02 10.86 10.13
CA GLU A 179 -3.33 10.77 10.76
C GLU A 179 -3.47 9.57 11.70
N LEU A 180 -2.79 8.47 11.40
CA LEU A 180 -2.93 7.22 12.14
C LEU A 180 -1.79 6.94 13.13
N GLU A 181 -0.64 7.61 12.98
CA GLU A 181 0.56 7.35 13.82
C GLU A 181 0.84 5.84 13.96
N PRO A 182 1.09 5.10 12.87
CA PRO A 182 1.18 3.65 12.89
C PRO A 182 2.42 3.15 13.65
N ASP A 183 2.35 1.91 14.12
CA ASP A 183 3.50 1.23 14.75
C ASP A 183 4.54 0.81 13.70
N PHE A 184 4.05 0.46 12.50
CA PHE A 184 4.89 0.05 11.36
C PHE A 184 4.46 0.75 10.08
N VAL A 185 5.43 0.94 9.17
CA VAL A 185 5.20 1.36 7.79
C VAL A 185 6.01 0.46 6.88
N LYS A 186 5.38 -0.11 5.84
CA LYS A 186 6.03 -0.95 4.84
C LYS A 186 6.32 -0.09 3.59
N ILE A 187 7.58 -0.06 3.17
CA ILE A 187 7.98 0.64 1.95
C ILE A 187 7.86 -0.34 0.79
N ASP A 188 7.10 0.05 -0.23
CA ASP A 188 6.90 -0.75 -1.43
C ASP A 188 8.22 -1.12 -2.12
N LYS A 189 8.25 -2.34 -2.65
CA LYS A 189 9.39 -2.93 -3.36
C LYS A 189 9.94 -2.04 -4.49
N HIS A 190 9.11 -1.20 -5.11
CA HIS A 190 9.55 -0.27 -6.16
C HIS A 190 10.72 0.62 -5.69
N PHE A 191 10.68 1.08 -4.44
CA PHE A 191 11.73 1.93 -3.89
C PHE A 191 12.94 1.16 -3.38
N VAL A 192 12.79 -0.12 -3.09
CA VAL A 192 13.85 -0.99 -2.57
C VAL A 192 14.64 -1.64 -3.71
N GLN A 193 13.93 -2.20 -4.70
CA GLN A 193 14.57 -2.87 -5.83
C GLN A 193 15.41 -1.93 -6.66
N GLY A 194 16.69 -2.27 -6.82
CA GLY A 194 17.66 -1.47 -7.56
C GLY A 194 18.12 -0.18 -6.85
N ALA A 195 17.79 0.04 -5.59
CA ALA A 195 18.17 1.24 -4.84
C ALA A 195 19.69 1.42 -4.74
N HIS A 196 20.47 0.34 -4.83
CA HIS A 196 21.93 0.38 -4.84
C HIS A 196 22.53 1.07 -6.09
N ALA A 197 21.75 1.20 -7.16
CA ALA A 197 22.17 1.85 -8.41
C ALA A 197 21.37 3.14 -8.71
N ASP A 198 20.41 3.50 -7.88
CA ASP A 198 19.51 4.64 -8.07
C ASP A 198 19.59 5.62 -6.88
N PRO A 199 20.28 6.77 -7.05
CA PRO A 199 20.41 7.76 -5.99
C PRO A 199 19.08 8.34 -5.50
N ILE A 200 18.04 8.35 -6.35
CA ILE A 200 16.72 8.88 -5.98
C ILE A 200 16.01 7.91 -5.03
N LYS A 201 16.05 6.63 -5.34
CA LYS A 201 15.51 5.60 -4.46
C LYS A 201 16.23 5.56 -3.12
N TRP A 202 17.57 5.64 -3.15
CA TRP A 202 18.38 5.75 -1.93
C TRP A 202 17.95 6.92 -1.05
N GLN A 203 17.83 8.10 -1.64
CA GLN A 203 17.42 9.32 -0.93
C GLN A 203 15.98 9.23 -0.39
N PHE A 204 15.09 8.55 -1.12
CA PHE A 204 13.73 8.28 -0.65
C PHE A 204 13.77 7.39 0.59
N LEU A 205 14.49 6.27 0.56
CA LEU A 205 14.64 5.35 1.70
C LEU A 205 15.19 6.06 2.93
N GLU A 206 16.26 6.88 2.76
CA GLU A 206 16.86 7.66 3.85
C GLU A 206 15.84 8.64 4.44
N SER A 207 15.08 9.34 3.60
CA SER A 207 14.09 10.32 4.04
C SER A 207 12.97 9.66 4.85
N ILE A 208 12.44 8.54 4.37
CA ILE A 208 11.41 7.77 5.09
C ILE A 208 11.94 7.23 6.42
N ALA A 209 13.15 6.69 6.44
CA ALA A 209 13.78 6.20 7.65
C ALA A 209 13.94 7.33 8.70
N ARG A 210 14.25 8.55 8.26
CA ARG A 210 14.35 9.71 9.13
C ARG A 210 12.99 10.16 9.70
N ILE A 211 11.95 10.20 8.86
CA ILE A 211 10.56 10.48 9.31
C ILE A 211 10.16 9.47 10.38
N ALA A 212 10.41 8.19 10.11
CA ALA A 212 10.05 7.10 11.02
C ALA A 212 10.73 7.21 12.39
N ARG A 213 12.02 7.54 12.41
CA ARG A 213 12.74 7.78 13.68
C ARG A 213 12.10 8.89 14.52
N ASN A 214 11.62 9.96 13.88
CA ASN A 214 10.99 11.09 14.55
C ASN A 214 9.57 10.77 15.03
N SER A 215 8.83 9.93 14.31
CA SER A 215 7.45 9.53 14.65
C SER A 215 7.36 8.26 15.49
N ARG A 216 8.48 7.65 15.89
CA ARG A 216 8.54 6.37 16.61
C ARG A 216 7.89 5.20 15.87
N THR A 217 7.82 5.29 14.56
CA THR A 217 7.31 4.24 13.66
C THR A 217 8.48 3.34 13.24
N GLN A 218 8.28 2.04 13.16
CA GLN A 218 9.27 1.13 12.59
C GLN A 218 9.03 0.95 11.09
N VAL A 219 10.09 0.97 10.30
CA VAL A 219 10.02 0.79 8.84
C VAL A 219 10.37 -0.66 8.48
N ILE A 220 9.55 -1.25 7.62
CA ILE A 220 9.79 -2.53 6.96
C ILE A 220 10.08 -2.24 5.49
N ALA A 221 11.25 -2.58 4.98
CA ALA A 221 11.55 -2.51 3.56
C ALA A 221 11.11 -3.79 2.86
N GLU A 222 10.29 -3.67 1.82
CA GLU A 222 9.78 -4.80 1.07
C GLU A 222 10.60 -5.10 -0.19
N GLY A 223 10.50 -6.35 -0.65
CA GLY A 223 11.07 -6.77 -1.92
C GLY A 223 12.59 -6.78 -1.96
N ILE A 224 13.26 -6.98 -0.82
CA ILE A 224 14.72 -7.18 -0.79
C ILE A 224 15.03 -8.54 -1.43
N GLU A 225 15.66 -8.52 -2.60
CA GLU A 225 15.97 -9.73 -3.36
C GLU A 225 17.48 -9.98 -3.47
N THR A 226 18.30 -8.96 -3.27
CA THR A 226 19.76 -9.04 -3.43
C THR A 226 20.51 -8.53 -2.20
N PRO A 227 21.76 -9.01 -1.97
CA PRO A 227 22.62 -8.47 -0.91
C PRO A 227 22.95 -6.98 -1.09
N ALA A 228 22.98 -6.47 -2.33
CA ALA A 228 23.25 -5.06 -2.61
C ALA A 228 22.07 -4.17 -2.14
N GLU A 229 20.84 -4.60 -2.34
CA GLU A 229 19.66 -3.91 -1.83
C GLU A 229 19.62 -3.94 -0.30
N LEU A 230 19.92 -5.10 0.31
CA LEU A 230 20.04 -5.24 1.77
C LEU A 230 21.06 -4.25 2.35
N ALA A 231 22.23 -4.10 1.69
CA ALA A 231 23.27 -3.17 2.14
C ALA A 231 22.76 -1.72 2.17
N VAL A 232 22.08 -1.27 1.10
CA VAL A 232 21.48 0.08 1.03
C VAL A 232 20.41 0.30 2.09
N VAL A 233 19.50 -0.65 2.26
CA VAL A 233 18.42 -0.55 3.24
C VAL A 233 18.98 -0.43 4.66
N ARG A 234 20.06 -1.17 4.96
CA ARG A 234 20.80 -1.08 6.23
C ARG A 234 21.50 0.26 6.41
N GLU A 235 22.16 0.76 5.35
CA GLU A 235 22.86 2.05 5.36
C GLU A 235 21.86 3.20 5.65
N CYS A 236 20.65 3.14 5.11
CA CYS A 236 19.57 4.09 5.41
C CYS A 236 19.06 3.99 6.85
N GLY A 237 19.47 2.98 7.62
CA GLY A 237 19.08 2.76 9.01
C GLY A 237 17.65 2.21 9.15
N ILE A 238 17.14 1.49 8.15
CA ILE A 238 15.85 0.79 8.21
C ILE A 238 16.05 -0.51 9.00
N PRO A 239 15.24 -0.74 10.08
CA PRO A 239 15.50 -1.84 11.00
C PRO A 239 14.94 -3.18 10.55
N LEU A 240 13.89 -3.19 9.73
CA LEU A 240 13.16 -4.40 9.37
C LEU A 240 13.10 -4.59 7.85
N GLY A 241 12.97 -5.83 7.42
CA GLY A 241 12.87 -6.12 6.00
C GLY A 241 12.14 -7.42 5.68
N GLN A 242 11.67 -7.48 4.46
CA GLN A 242 10.98 -8.60 3.85
C GLN A 242 11.40 -8.71 2.38
N GLY A 243 11.52 -9.93 1.87
CA GLY A 243 11.88 -10.14 0.48
C GLY A 243 12.33 -11.56 0.18
N TYR A 244 12.52 -11.86 -1.10
CA TYR A 244 12.89 -13.21 -1.53
C TYR A 244 14.32 -13.59 -1.11
N LEU A 245 15.13 -12.62 -0.74
CA LEU A 245 16.45 -12.88 -0.15
C LEU A 245 16.32 -13.67 1.16
N PHE A 246 15.25 -13.46 1.92
CA PHE A 246 15.03 -14.07 3.23
C PHE A 246 14.05 -15.25 3.19
N GLY A 247 13.15 -15.27 2.21
CA GLY A 247 12.18 -16.33 2.01
C GLY A 247 11.03 -15.90 1.09
N ARG A 248 10.57 -16.87 0.30
CA ARG A 248 9.33 -16.72 -0.48
C ARG A 248 8.11 -17.01 0.39
N PRO A 249 6.91 -16.56 -0.01
CA PRO A 249 5.68 -16.95 0.68
C PRO A 249 5.47 -18.47 0.63
N GLU A 250 5.59 -19.14 1.77
CA GLU A 250 5.50 -20.59 1.91
C GLU A 250 4.23 -21.03 2.68
N PRO A 251 3.75 -22.27 2.51
CA PRO A 251 2.58 -22.77 3.23
C PRO A 251 2.76 -22.79 4.75
N ARG A 252 4.00 -22.89 5.23
CA ARG A 252 4.35 -22.96 6.65
C ARG A 252 5.07 -21.71 7.10
N PRO A 253 4.76 -21.14 8.28
CA PRO A 253 5.48 -20.03 8.85
C PRO A 253 6.80 -20.50 9.47
N GLU A 254 7.73 -20.93 8.62
CA GLU A 254 9.06 -21.37 9.00
C GLU A 254 10.09 -20.37 8.45
N TYR A 255 11.02 -19.96 9.29
CA TYR A 255 12.13 -19.10 8.90
C TYR A 255 13.43 -19.63 9.52
N ARG A 256 14.47 -19.65 8.72
CA ARG A 256 15.83 -19.95 9.15
C ARG A 256 16.74 -18.86 8.60
N PRO A 257 17.37 -18.08 9.50
CA PRO A 257 18.30 -17.05 9.03
C PRO A 257 19.48 -17.70 8.29
N GLU A 258 19.83 -17.13 7.15
CA GLU A 258 21.08 -17.46 6.46
C GLU A 258 22.19 -16.54 7.01
N PRO A 259 23.12 -17.09 7.85
CA PRO A 259 24.10 -16.25 8.54
C PRO A 259 24.99 -15.44 7.60
N GLU A 260 25.12 -15.86 6.34
CA GLU A 260 25.91 -15.18 5.33
C GLU A 260 25.39 -13.78 5.00
N HIS A 261 24.10 -13.57 5.03
CA HIS A 261 23.48 -12.26 4.77
C HIS A 261 23.69 -11.26 5.93
N PHE A 262 24.04 -11.76 7.13
CA PHE A 262 24.16 -10.94 8.34
C PHE A 262 25.58 -10.87 8.90
N ARG A 263 26.55 -11.56 8.27
CA ARG A 263 27.98 -11.36 8.58
C ARG A 263 28.38 -9.98 8.12
N SER A 264 28.98 -9.21 9.01
CA SER A 264 29.61 -7.92 8.68
C SER A 264 30.78 -8.19 7.73
N GLU A 265 30.52 -8.32 6.44
CA GLU A 265 31.56 -8.08 5.46
C GLU A 265 31.73 -6.57 5.33
N GLN A 266 33.00 -6.16 5.40
CA GLN A 266 33.44 -4.81 5.15
C GLN A 266 32.66 -4.23 3.99
N VAL A 267 31.99 -3.11 4.25
CA VAL A 267 31.32 -2.26 3.27
C VAL A 267 32.14 -2.27 1.99
N LEU A 268 31.64 -2.92 0.96
CA LEU A 268 32.12 -2.68 -0.38
C LEU A 268 31.96 -1.18 -0.58
N ASP A 269 33.08 -0.54 -0.79
CA ASP A 269 33.21 0.89 -1.04
C ASP A 269 32.45 1.26 -2.33
N ALA A 270 31.14 1.19 -2.26
CA ALA A 270 30.25 1.81 -3.22
C ALA A 270 30.24 3.28 -2.86
N SER A 271 31.28 3.98 -3.26
CA SER A 271 31.35 5.42 -3.20
C SER A 271 30.17 6.00 -3.99
N VAL A 272 29.06 6.21 -3.30
CA VAL A 272 28.07 7.20 -3.71
C VAL A 272 28.82 8.52 -3.75
N PRO A 273 28.80 9.27 -4.87
CA PRO A 273 29.51 10.52 -4.93
C PRO A 273 29.03 11.43 -3.80
N ALA A 274 29.83 11.56 -2.77
CA ALA A 274 29.60 12.54 -1.71
C ALA A 274 29.69 13.94 -2.35
N GLY A 275 28.56 14.63 -2.45
CA GLY A 275 28.59 16.04 -2.82
C GLY A 275 27.48 16.63 -3.66
N ALA A 276 26.47 15.89 -4.06
CA ALA A 276 25.27 16.51 -4.63
C ALA A 276 24.16 16.54 -3.54
N GLU A 277 23.90 17.72 -2.98
CA GLU A 277 22.64 17.92 -2.25
C GLU A 277 21.50 17.62 -3.23
N ALA A 278 20.90 16.44 -3.10
CA ALA A 278 19.80 16.05 -3.96
C ALA A 278 18.64 17.05 -3.72
N SER A 279 18.31 17.79 -4.76
CA SER A 279 17.20 18.74 -4.73
C SER A 279 15.91 18.04 -5.18
N VAL A 280 14.78 18.60 -4.79
CA VAL A 280 13.46 18.17 -5.27
C VAL A 280 13.40 18.11 -6.81
N ALA A 281 14.24 18.86 -7.51
CA ALA A 281 14.35 18.83 -8.97
C ALA A 281 14.65 17.42 -9.54
N SER A 282 15.31 16.55 -8.77
CA SER A 282 15.61 15.18 -9.19
C SER A 282 14.38 14.25 -9.13
N LEU A 283 13.32 14.64 -8.42
CA LEU A 283 12.07 13.90 -8.28
C LEU A 283 10.96 14.42 -9.22
N VAL A 284 11.25 15.48 -10.00
CA VAL A 284 10.23 16.14 -10.81
C VAL A 284 9.90 15.29 -12.04
N HIS A 285 8.69 14.74 -12.07
CA HIS A 285 8.05 14.28 -13.30
C HIS A 285 7.39 15.47 -13.99
N TYR A 286 7.81 15.77 -15.23
CA TYR A 286 7.19 16.84 -15.99
C TYR A 286 5.86 16.36 -16.56
N VAL A 287 4.79 16.98 -16.08
CA VAL A 287 3.44 16.82 -16.62
C VAL A 287 3.00 18.14 -17.21
N ALA A 288 2.54 18.12 -18.46
CA ALA A 288 2.02 19.35 -19.09
C ALA A 288 0.81 19.86 -18.31
N PRO A 289 0.84 21.11 -17.79
CA PRO A 289 -0.23 21.61 -16.96
C PRO A 289 -1.54 21.77 -17.73
N LEU A 290 -2.63 21.76 -17.00
CA LEU A 290 -3.97 22.10 -17.49
C LEU A 290 -4.21 23.60 -17.29
N ALA A 291 -4.92 24.21 -18.23
CA ALA A 291 -5.53 25.50 -18.00
C ALA A 291 -6.80 25.35 -17.13
N PRO A 292 -7.17 26.32 -16.31
CA PRO A 292 -8.37 26.25 -15.47
C PRO A 292 -9.66 25.96 -16.24
N GLU A 293 -9.73 26.39 -17.52
CA GLU A 293 -10.85 26.21 -18.41
C GLU A 293 -10.91 24.84 -19.08
N THR A 294 -9.84 24.02 -18.97
CA THR A 294 -9.81 22.67 -19.52
C THR A 294 -11.02 21.90 -19.01
N THR A 295 -11.72 21.21 -19.91
CA THR A 295 -12.94 20.50 -19.57
C THR A 295 -12.64 19.19 -18.83
N ASN A 296 -13.59 18.72 -18.01
CA ASN A 296 -13.46 17.45 -17.35
C ASN A 296 -13.32 16.26 -18.33
N GLU A 297 -13.90 16.38 -19.53
CA GLU A 297 -13.77 15.37 -20.56
C GLU A 297 -12.34 15.29 -21.13
N GLU A 298 -11.68 16.43 -21.29
CA GLU A 298 -10.26 16.47 -21.69
C GLU A 298 -9.34 15.92 -20.60
N VAL A 299 -9.64 16.19 -19.34
CA VAL A 299 -8.91 15.63 -18.19
C VAL A 299 -9.06 14.11 -18.17
N PHE A 300 -10.28 13.62 -18.33
CA PHE A 300 -10.57 12.18 -18.41
C PHE A 300 -9.79 11.51 -19.55
N ALA A 301 -9.84 12.10 -20.75
CA ALA A 301 -9.13 11.57 -21.92
C ALA A 301 -7.60 11.55 -21.73
N ARG A 302 -7.02 12.50 -20.98
CA ARG A 302 -5.59 12.47 -20.64
C ARG A 302 -5.25 11.32 -19.70
N PHE A 303 -6.06 11.10 -18.66
CA PHE A 303 -5.87 9.99 -17.73
C PHE A 303 -6.09 8.61 -18.39
N GLU A 304 -7.02 8.50 -19.33
CA GLU A 304 -7.20 7.24 -20.08
C GLU A 304 -6.02 6.94 -21.02
N ARG A 305 -5.45 7.98 -21.63
CA ARG A 305 -4.32 7.82 -22.56
C ARG A 305 -3.03 7.42 -21.87
N ASP A 306 -2.84 7.87 -20.64
CA ASP A 306 -1.64 7.62 -19.85
C ASP A 306 -2.03 7.05 -18.47
N PRO A 307 -2.00 5.71 -18.33
CA PRO A 307 -2.30 5.03 -17.08
C PRO A 307 -1.32 5.35 -15.95
N GLU A 308 -0.08 5.71 -16.27
CA GLU A 308 0.97 6.07 -15.31
C GLU A 308 0.86 7.52 -14.81
N LEU A 309 -0.05 8.29 -15.37
CA LEU A 309 -0.28 9.66 -14.96
C LEU A 309 -1.15 9.72 -13.70
N TYR A 310 -0.53 9.91 -12.55
CA TYR A 310 -1.22 9.91 -11.24
C TYR A 310 -1.96 11.20 -10.92
N ALA A 311 -1.48 12.34 -11.46
CA ALA A 311 -2.09 13.64 -11.20
C ALA A 311 -1.82 14.65 -12.33
N GLN A 312 -2.66 15.68 -12.44
CA GLN A 312 -2.49 16.76 -13.38
C GLN A 312 -2.48 18.12 -12.67
N PRO A 313 -1.40 18.89 -12.79
CA PRO A 313 -1.36 20.25 -12.24
C PRO A 313 -2.24 21.21 -13.05
N VAL A 314 -2.91 22.10 -12.36
CA VAL A 314 -3.68 23.19 -12.96
C VAL A 314 -2.95 24.50 -12.72
N VAL A 315 -2.65 25.23 -13.79
CA VAL A 315 -1.85 26.46 -13.75
C VAL A 315 -2.58 27.57 -14.52
N ALA A 316 -2.62 28.75 -13.92
CA ALA A 316 -3.11 29.97 -14.59
C ALA A 316 -2.00 31.01 -14.55
N ASP A 317 -1.70 31.62 -15.69
CA ASP A 317 -0.69 32.70 -15.82
C ASP A 317 0.66 32.37 -15.18
N GLY A 318 1.08 31.09 -15.27
CA GLY A 318 2.32 30.59 -14.66
C GLY A 318 2.23 30.33 -13.15
N VAL A 319 1.08 30.50 -12.52
CA VAL A 319 0.85 30.26 -11.10
C VAL A 319 0.09 28.95 -10.93
N PRO A 320 0.61 28.00 -10.13
CA PRO A 320 -0.10 26.76 -9.82
C PRO A 320 -1.33 27.05 -8.94
N LEU A 321 -2.49 26.58 -9.39
CA LEU A 321 -3.76 26.72 -8.66
C LEU A 321 -4.06 25.50 -7.78
N GLY A 322 -3.46 24.36 -8.08
CA GLY A 322 -3.65 23.10 -7.38
C GLY A 322 -3.43 21.90 -8.29
N LEU A 323 -3.92 20.77 -7.85
CA LEU A 323 -3.70 19.46 -8.47
C LEU A 323 -5.03 18.72 -8.66
N ILE A 324 -5.16 17.96 -9.74
CA ILE A 324 -6.25 16.99 -9.94
C ILE A 324 -5.66 15.60 -9.84
N ALA A 325 -5.90 14.92 -8.72
CA ALA A 325 -5.47 13.55 -8.51
C ALA A 325 -6.33 12.57 -9.33
N ARG A 326 -5.69 11.64 -10.05
CA ARG A 326 -6.36 10.65 -10.90
C ARG A 326 -7.46 9.90 -10.16
N ASN A 327 -7.12 9.30 -9.01
CA ASN A 327 -8.05 8.45 -8.28
C ASN A 327 -9.30 9.23 -7.85
N HIS A 328 -9.11 10.41 -7.28
CA HIS A 328 -10.22 11.25 -6.86
C HIS A 328 -11.10 11.69 -8.05
N PHE A 329 -10.47 12.06 -9.17
CA PHE A 329 -11.17 12.47 -10.36
C PHE A 329 -11.93 11.31 -11.00
N MET A 330 -11.29 10.17 -11.22
CA MET A 330 -11.89 8.99 -11.85
C MET A 330 -13.08 8.47 -11.05
N ASP A 331 -12.95 8.36 -9.72
CA ASP A 331 -14.03 7.95 -8.84
C ASP A 331 -15.24 8.88 -8.87
N ALA A 332 -14.97 10.18 -8.83
CA ALA A 332 -16.04 11.17 -8.84
C ALA A 332 -16.70 11.29 -10.22
N TYR A 333 -15.92 11.16 -11.29
CA TYR A 333 -16.36 11.34 -12.67
C TYR A 333 -17.01 10.08 -13.26
N ALA A 334 -16.62 8.88 -12.83
CA ALA A 334 -17.20 7.60 -13.25
C ALA A 334 -18.59 7.31 -12.65
N ARG A 335 -19.05 8.11 -11.71
CA ARG A 335 -20.42 7.94 -11.15
C ARG A 335 -21.48 8.17 -12.23
N PRO A 336 -22.63 7.43 -12.17
CA PRO A 336 -23.70 7.57 -13.14
C PRO A 336 -24.11 9.03 -13.38
N TYR A 337 -24.32 9.39 -14.64
CA TYR A 337 -24.73 10.73 -15.13
C TYR A 337 -23.70 11.87 -14.93
N ARG A 338 -22.58 11.62 -14.27
CA ARG A 338 -21.58 12.68 -14.00
C ARG A 338 -20.89 13.16 -15.27
N ARG A 339 -20.55 12.26 -16.17
CA ARG A 339 -19.91 12.59 -17.46
C ARG A 339 -20.81 13.48 -18.32
N GLU A 340 -22.09 13.15 -18.41
CA GLU A 340 -23.08 13.92 -19.18
C GLU A 340 -23.35 15.30 -18.59
N LEU A 341 -23.43 15.41 -17.26
CA LEU A 341 -23.75 16.64 -16.58
C LEU A 341 -22.56 17.60 -16.43
N TYR A 342 -21.36 17.04 -16.28
CA TYR A 342 -20.17 17.80 -15.91
C TYR A 342 -19.00 17.69 -16.90
N GLY A 343 -19.11 16.89 -17.96
CA GLY A 343 -18.04 16.68 -18.95
C GLY A 343 -17.51 17.98 -19.54
N HIS A 344 -18.39 18.89 -19.91
CA HIS A 344 -18.05 20.21 -20.50
C HIS A 344 -17.74 21.28 -19.45
N ARG A 345 -17.82 20.96 -18.15
CA ARG A 345 -17.47 21.89 -17.08
C ARG A 345 -15.96 21.98 -16.88
N PRO A 346 -15.46 23.16 -16.41
CA PRO A 346 -14.05 23.34 -16.11
C PRO A 346 -13.53 22.33 -15.07
N CYS A 347 -12.29 21.88 -15.24
CA CYS A 347 -11.61 20.91 -14.38
C CYS A 347 -11.39 21.42 -12.96
N THR A 348 -11.46 22.73 -12.75
CA THR A 348 -11.36 23.36 -11.42
C THR A 348 -12.39 22.86 -10.41
N MET A 349 -13.42 22.16 -10.89
CA MET A 349 -14.44 21.50 -10.08
C MET A 349 -13.87 20.33 -9.24
N TYR A 350 -12.79 19.70 -9.71
CA TYR A 350 -12.11 18.59 -9.04
C TYR A 350 -10.72 18.97 -8.53
N LEU A 351 -10.44 20.28 -8.47
CA LEU A 351 -9.15 20.81 -8.08
C LEU A 351 -8.93 20.70 -6.56
N ASP A 352 -7.89 20.00 -6.17
CA ASP A 352 -7.35 20.12 -4.83
C ASP A 352 -6.47 21.37 -4.73
N ARG A 353 -6.97 22.38 -4.04
CA ARG A 353 -6.29 23.67 -3.80
C ARG A 353 -5.30 23.62 -2.65
N HIS A 354 -5.31 22.55 -1.87
CA HIS A 354 -4.43 22.35 -0.72
C HIS A 354 -3.22 21.48 -1.09
N ALA A 355 -3.08 21.10 -2.37
CA ALA A 355 -1.91 20.39 -2.84
C ALA A 355 -0.64 21.20 -2.51
N LEU A 356 0.35 20.50 -1.96
CA LEU A 356 1.62 21.13 -1.58
C LEU A 356 2.36 21.66 -2.81
N VAL A 357 2.61 22.95 -2.83
CA VAL A 357 3.40 23.61 -3.88
C VAL A 357 4.77 23.99 -3.30
N ILE A 358 5.83 23.48 -3.91
CA ILE A 358 7.20 23.67 -3.45
C ILE A 358 8.11 24.16 -4.56
N ASP A 359 9.19 24.84 -4.20
CA ASP A 359 10.24 25.20 -5.15
C ASP A 359 11.08 23.98 -5.50
N ARG A 360 11.30 23.73 -6.79
CA ARG A 360 12.13 22.61 -7.28
C ARG A 360 13.58 22.65 -6.78
N ARG A 361 14.05 23.81 -6.30
CA ARG A 361 15.39 23.97 -5.72
C ARG A 361 15.45 23.57 -4.25
N MET A 362 14.32 23.33 -3.62
CA MET A 362 14.25 22.88 -2.25
C MET A 362 15.05 21.58 -2.09
N SER A 363 15.83 21.45 -1.03
CA SER A 363 16.49 20.18 -0.74
C SER A 363 15.47 19.15 -0.29
N LEU A 364 15.75 17.86 -0.52
CA LEU A 364 14.89 16.79 -0.03
C LEU A 364 14.78 16.80 1.50
N GLN A 365 15.82 17.31 2.18
CA GLN A 365 15.78 17.56 3.62
C GLN A 365 14.67 18.56 4.00
N GLN A 366 14.66 19.73 3.34
CA GLN A 366 13.67 20.77 3.58
C GLN A 366 12.24 20.31 3.25
N LEU A 367 12.10 19.48 2.19
CA LEU A 367 10.82 18.87 1.85
C LEU A 367 10.34 17.94 2.95
N SER A 368 11.22 17.08 3.47
CA SER A 368 10.92 16.19 4.58
C SER A 368 10.47 16.94 5.83
N ASP A 369 11.19 18.02 6.16
CA ASP A 369 10.86 18.86 7.32
C ASP A 369 9.51 19.58 7.14
N LEU A 370 9.17 19.95 5.91
CA LEU A 370 7.89 20.60 5.58
C LEU A 370 6.68 19.64 5.66
N ILE A 371 6.88 18.38 5.30
CA ILE A 371 5.82 17.35 5.35
C ILE A 371 5.57 16.90 6.81
N THR A 372 6.55 17.05 7.69
CA THR A 372 6.47 16.62 9.10
C THR A 372 5.98 17.70 10.06
N GLN A 373 5.73 18.91 9.59
CA GLN A 373 5.09 20.02 10.32
C GLN A 373 3.58 20.01 10.14
#